data_658644dc05dd89ff72ec041055361f10
#
_entry.id   658644dc05dd89ff72ec041055361f10
#
_cell.length_a   1.000
_cell.length_b   1.000
_cell.length_c   1.000
_cell.angle_alpha   90.00
_cell.angle_beta   90.00
_cell.angle_gamma   90.00
#
_symmetry.space_group_name_H-M   'P 1'
#
loop_
_entity.id
_entity.type
_entity.pdbx_description
1 polymer ?
#
loop_
_entity_poly.entity_id
_entity_poly.type
_entity_poly.pdbx_seq_one_letter_code
_entity_poly.pdbx_strand_id
1 'polypeptide(L)'
;MEQGGSAAGGWDQDLGGVRTIAAETTSAVRDTPELLVVFLVVALLSNAPVVGSVIAIVGQGVGIALVANRLDGLDPTPENSLGVRLIVLFVSVLIGGIGVILGLFLLVIPGVYLWVRLYLAPPAVIVDDCGPVEALGESWSRTAGNTVTVFGVALAVVIIGVGASAVVLLALTGGPDAALERIGSGNTVMTEFVASFVGPLLVVAASTVMYARSETGPLRS
;
A
#
# COMPACT_ATOMS: atom_id res chain seq x y z
N MET A 1 28.29 -37.27 2.75
CA MET A 1 26.84 -37.45 2.60
C MET A 1 26.20 -36.15 2.95
N GLU A 2 26.13 -35.35 1.98
CA GLU A 2 25.05 -34.73 1.23
C GLU A 2 23.99 -34.09 2.12
N GLN A 3 24.11 -32.78 2.33
CA GLN A 3 22.98 -31.87 2.48
C GLN A 3 23.12 -30.75 1.47
N GLY A 4 23.00 -31.14 0.18
CA GLY A 4 22.66 -30.26 -0.91
C GLY A 4 21.15 -30.07 -0.97
N GLY A 5 20.53 -29.44 0.05
CA GLY A 5 19.10 -29.17 0.17
C GLY A 5 18.80 -27.73 -0.17
N SER A 6 18.61 -27.48 -1.44
CA SER A 6 17.53 -26.74 -2.10
C SER A 6 17.39 -25.26 -1.74
N ALA A 7 18.28 -24.44 -2.30
CA ALA A 7 18.02 -23.01 -2.49
C ALA A 7 16.82 -22.74 -3.45
N ALA A 8 16.36 -23.76 -4.19
CA ALA A 8 15.20 -23.67 -5.08
C ALA A 8 13.83 -23.65 -4.34
N GLY A 9 13.76 -24.21 -3.13
CA GLY A 9 12.51 -24.28 -2.36
C GLY A 9 12.06 -22.93 -1.76
N GLY A 10 12.98 -21.99 -1.53
CA GLY A 10 12.67 -20.68 -0.96
C GLY A 10 11.85 -19.80 -1.91
N TRP A 11 12.26 -19.74 -3.16
CA TRP A 11 11.59 -18.90 -4.16
C TRP A 11 10.17 -19.34 -4.49
N ASP A 12 9.92 -20.65 -4.51
CA ASP A 12 8.57 -21.18 -4.76
C ASP A 12 7.62 -20.90 -3.59
N GLN A 13 8.11 -20.87 -2.35
CA GLN A 13 7.33 -20.50 -1.18
C GLN A 13 7.02 -18.99 -1.18
N ASP A 14 8.00 -18.14 -1.52
CA ASP A 14 7.83 -16.69 -1.61
C ASP A 14 6.83 -16.31 -2.72
N LEU A 15 6.92 -16.94 -3.90
CA LEU A 15 5.98 -16.73 -5.00
C LEU A 15 4.57 -17.25 -4.66
N GLY A 16 4.48 -18.34 -3.90
CA GLY A 16 3.22 -18.85 -3.35
C GLY A 16 2.58 -17.81 -2.44
N GLY A 17 3.35 -17.19 -1.55
CA GLY A 17 2.92 -16.11 -0.66
C GLY A 17 2.38 -14.90 -1.42
N VAL A 18 3.12 -14.43 -2.44
CA VAL A 18 2.68 -13.29 -3.28
C VAL A 18 1.35 -13.57 -3.99
N ARG A 19 1.20 -14.75 -4.59
CA ARG A 19 -0.06 -15.13 -5.27
C ARG A 19 -1.25 -15.19 -4.33
N THR A 20 -1.05 -15.72 -3.13
CA THR A 20 -2.13 -15.83 -2.13
C THR A 20 -2.54 -14.43 -1.65
N ILE A 21 -1.58 -13.55 -1.35
CA ILE A 21 -1.87 -12.17 -0.96
C ILE A 21 -2.57 -11.41 -2.09
N ALA A 22 -2.17 -11.62 -3.35
CA ALA A 22 -2.83 -11.00 -4.49
C ALA A 22 -4.30 -11.44 -4.64
N ALA A 23 -4.58 -12.73 -4.43
CA ALA A 23 -5.96 -13.26 -4.45
C ALA A 23 -6.80 -12.65 -3.32
N GLU A 24 -6.27 -12.59 -2.09
CA GLU A 24 -6.96 -12.00 -0.94
C GLU A 24 -7.12 -10.48 -1.06
N THR A 25 -6.13 -9.78 -1.63
CA THR A 25 -6.27 -8.35 -1.94
C THR A 25 -7.44 -8.12 -2.89
N THR A 26 -7.58 -8.98 -3.91
CA THR A 26 -8.68 -8.88 -4.88
C THR A 26 -10.03 -9.15 -4.22
N SER A 27 -10.13 -10.15 -3.32
CA SER A 27 -11.36 -10.41 -2.58
C SER A 27 -11.68 -9.26 -1.62
N ALA A 28 -10.71 -8.74 -0.87
CA ALA A 28 -10.89 -7.62 0.05
C ALA A 28 -11.43 -6.37 -0.67
N VAL A 29 -10.94 -6.06 -1.87
CA VAL A 29 -11.48 -4.94 -2.69
C VAL A 29 -12.92 -5.21 -3.13
N ARG A 30 -13.26 -6.45 -3.51
CA ARG A 30 -14.64 -6.82 -3.91
C ARG A 30 -15.61 -6.77 -2.74
N ASP A 31 -15.17 -7.21 -1.57
CA ASP A 31 -16.01 -7.33 -0.37
C ASP A 31 -16.19 -5.98 0.35
N THR A 32 -15.43 -4.95 -0.06
CA THR A 32 -15.49 -3.61 0.52
C THR A 32 -15.77 -2.55 -0.56
N PRO A 33 -16.98 -2.52 -1.15
CA PRO A 33 -17.30 -1.57 -2.23
C PRO A 33 -17.22 -0.11 -1.80
N GLU A 34 -17.31 0.18 -0.51
CA GLU A 34 -17.15 1.50 0.09
C GLU A 34 -15.76 2.10 -0.20
N LEU A 35 -14.73 1.24 -0.37
CA LEU A 35 -13.39 1.68 -0.79
C LEU A 35 -13.43 2.45 -2.12
N LEU A 36 -14.22 1.98 -3.08
CA LEU A 36 -14.35 2.66 -4.37
C LEU A 36 -14.89 4.08 -4.20
N VAL A 37 -15.88 4.25 -3.32
CA VAL A 37 -16.46 5.57 -3.02
C VAL A 37 -15.45 6.47 -2.32
N VAL A 38 -14.75 5.96 -1.31
CA VAL A 38 -13.71 6.72 -0.58
C VAL A 38 -12.63 7.20 -1.54
N PHE A 39 -12.08 6.31 -2.36
CA PHE A 39 -11.01 6.68 -3.28
C PHE A 39 -11.48 7.51 -4.47
N LEU A 40 -12.74 7.39 -4.89
CA LEU A 40 -13.34 8.30 -5.86
C LEU A 40 -13.41 9.74 -5.30
N VAL A 41 -13.87 9.90 -4.06
CA VAL A 41 -13.92 11.20 -3.38
C VAL A 41 -12.51 11.75 -3.18
N VAL A 42 -11.56 10.92 -2.74
CA VAL A 42 -10.15 11.31 -2.60
C VAL A 42 -9.60 11.79 -3.95
N ALA A 43 -9.80 11.06 -5.03
CA ALA A 43 -9.31 11.42 -6.36
C ALA A 43 -9.91 12.75 -6.86
N LEU A 44 -11.20 12.99 -6.61
CA LEU A 44 -11.86 14.24 -6.96
C LEU A 44 -11.32 15.45 -6.19
N LEU A 45 -10.96 15.26 -4.92
CA LEU A 45 -10.49 16.33 -4.04
C LEU A 45 -8.98 16.53 -4.08
N SER A 46 -8.22 15.59 -4.64
CA SER A 46 -6.74 15.60 -4.64
C SER A 46 -6.10 16.57 -5.65
N ASN A 47 -6.90 17.38 -6.36
CA ASN A 47 -6.38 18.29 -7.37
C ASN A 47 -5.59 19.50 -6.81
N ALA A 48 -5.58 19.73 -5.48
CA ALA A 48 -4.78 20.75 -4.83
C ALA A 48 -3.53 20.10 -4.18
N PRO A 49 -2.29 20.49 -4.53
CA PRO A 49 -1.10 19.70 -4.22
C PRO A 49 -0.88 19.47 -2.71
N VAL A 50 -1.16 20.43 -1.85
CA VAL A 50 -1.00 20.26 -0.39
C VAL A 50 -2.25 19.62 0.24
N VAL A 51 -3.43 20.11 -0.13
CA VAL A 51 -4.70 19.61 0.40
C VAL A 51 -4.94 18.17 -0.08
N GLY A 52 -4.59 17.88 -1.33
CA GLY A 52 -4.70 16.55 -1.91
C GLY A 52 -3.87 15.50 -1.15
N SER A 53 -2.67 15.84 -0.70
CA SER A 53 -1.84 14.92 0.08
C SER A 53 -2.46 14.57 1.43
N VAL A 54 -3.04 15.55 2.13
CA VAL A 54 -3.74 15.32 3.40
C VAL A 54 -4.98 14.46 3.18
N ILE A 55 -5.77 14.76 2.16
CA ILE A 55 -6.97 13.99 1.80
C ILE A 55 -6.59 12.54 1.43
N ALA A 56 -5.49 12.33 0.70
CA ALA A 56 -5.01 11.01 0.35
C ALA A 56 -4.63 10.17 1.60
N ILE A 57 -3.95 10.78 2.58
CA ILE A 57 -3.61 10.12 3.85
C ILE A 57 -4.86 9.78 4.66
N VAL A 58 -5.84 10.68 4.73
CA VAL A 58 -7.13 10.42 5.38
C VAL A 58 -7.87 9.29 4.66
N GLY A 59 -7.92 9.32 3.34
CA GLY A 59 -8.53 8.25 2.53
C GLY A 59 -7.85 6.90 2.74
N GLN A 60 -6.52 6.89 2.83
CA GLN A 60 -5.76 5.68 3.16
C GLN A 60 -6.14 5.13 4.54
N GLY A 61 -6.18 5.96 5.57
CA GLY A 61 -6.54 5.54 6.92
C GLY A 61 -7.98 5.01 7.02
N VAL A 62 -8.93 5.70 6.41
CA VAL A 62 -10.32 5.24 6.32
C VAL A 62 -10.43 3.93 5.54
N GLY A 63 -9.71 3.81 4.42
CA GLY A 63 -9.68 2.60 3.62
C GLY A 63 -9.13 1.40 4.38
N ILE A 64 -8.03 1.58 5.13
CA ILE A 64 -7.47 0.52 6.00
C ILE A 64 -8.50 0.10 7.04
N ALA A 65 -9.17 1.04 7.72
CA ALA A 65 -10.18 0.73 8.72
C ALA A 65 -11.37 -0.05 8.12
N LEU A 66 -11.82 0.31 6.91
CA LEU A 66 -12.88 -0.42 6.22
C LEU A 66 -12.48 -1.85 5.86
N VAL A 67 -11.28 -2.04 5.32
CA VAL A 67 -10.77 -3.38 4.97
C VAL A 67 -10.55 -4.21 6.23
N ALA A 68 -9.92 -3.65 7.26
CA ALA A 68 -9.64 -4.35 8.51
C ALA A 68 -10.92 -4.88 9.19
N ASN A 69 -12.01 -4.10 9.16
CA ASN A 69 -13.31 -4.53 9.70
C ASN A 69 -13.98 -5.67 8.90
N ARG A 70 -13.49 -6.00 7.73
CA ARG A 70 -14.02 -7.08 6.87
C ARG A 70 -13.14 -8.32 6.84
N LEU A 71 -11.90 -8.22 7.31
CA LEU A 71 -10.97 -9.34 7.34
C LEU A 71 -11.16 -10.18 8.58
N ASP A 72 -11.39 -11.48 8.39
CA ASP A 72 -11.42 -12.45 9.48
C ASP A 72 -10.03 -12.55 10.12
N GLY A 73 -9.98 -12.53 11.45
CA GLY A 73 -8.73 -12.67 12.22
C GLY A 73 -8.05 -11.36 12.59
N LEU A 74 -8.57 -10.20 12.15
CA LEU A 74 -8.27 -8.91 12.75
C LEU A 74 -9.43 -8.53 13.69
N ASP A 75 -9.11 -8.28 14.94
CA ASP A 75 -10.08 -7.78 15.94
C ASP A 75 -9.60 -6.39 16.39
N PRO A 76 -9.83 -5.35 15.57
CA PRO A 76 -9.36 -4.01 15.88
C PRO A 76 -10.15 -3.49 17.10
N THR A 77 -9.47 -3.40 18.24
CA THR A 77 -10.00 -2.81 19.46
C THR A 77 -9.28 -1.49 19.77
N PRO A 78 -9.44 -0.47 18.93
CA PRO A 78 -8.73 0.79 19.12
C PRO A 78 -9.25 1.54 20.35
N GLU A 79 -8.32 1.99 21.18
CA GLU A 79 -8.64 2.84 22.34
C GLU A 79 -8.91 4.28 21.90
N ASN A 80 -8.25 4.72 20.81
CA ASN A 80 -8.39 6.08 20.30
C ASN A 80 -9.42 6.20 19.18
N SER A 81 -10.02 7.39 19.09
CA SER A 81 -10.93 7.71 18.00
C SER A 81 -10.20 7.68 16.64
N LEU A 82 -10.96 7.39 15.57
CA LEU A 82 -10.40 7.39 14.20
C LEU A 82 -9.67 8.70 13.87
N GLY A 83 -10.17 9.85 14.34
CA GLY A 83 -9.52 11.14 14.12
C GLY A 83 -8.13 11.23 14.72
N VAL A 84 -7.92 10.72 15.93
CA VAL A 84 -6.60 10.67 16.57
C VAL A 84 -5.67 9.76 15.77
N ARG A 85 -6.14 8.57 15.39
CA ARG A 85 -5.35 7.63 14.57
C ARG A 85 -4.97 8.20 13.20
N LEU A 86 -5.83 9.01 12.59
CA LEU A 86 -5.50 9.70 11.34
C LEU A 86 -4.41 10.76 11.53
N ILE A 87 -4.40 11.48 12.65
CA ILE A 87 -3.31 12.41 12.98
C ILE A 87 -2.00 11.63 13.20
N VAL A 88 -2.05 10.54 13.94
CA VAL A 88 -0.89 9.67 14.17
C VAL A 88 -0.39 9.08 12.85
N LEU A 89 -1.29 8.63 11.97
CA LEU A 89 -0.94 8.16 10.63
C LEU A 89 -0.22 9.23 9.81
N PHE A 90 -0.74 10.46 9.83
CA PHE A 90 -0.11 11.58 9.14
C PHE A 90 1.33 11.80 9.63
N VAL A 91 1.55 11.81 10.95
CA VAL A 91 2.89 11.96 11.54
C VAL A 91 3.79 10.78 11.18
N SER A 92 3.28 9.54 11.22
CA SER A 92 4.04 8.33 10.85
C SER A 92 4.49 8.37 9.39
N VAL A 93 3.58 8.73 8.48
CA VAL A 93 3.87 8.87 7.03
C VAL A 93 4.90 9.98 6.80
N LEU A 94 4.83 11.06 7.56
CA LEU A 94 5.80 12.17 7.45
C LEU A 94 7.21 11.71 7.88
N ILE A 95 7.33 11.08 9.04
CA ILE A 95 8.61 10.58 9.57
C ILE A 95 9.18 9.51 8.64
N GLY A 96 8.39 8.50 8.28
CA GLY A 96 8.79 7.43 7.38
C GLY A 96 9.16 7.94 5.99
N GLY A 97 8.37 8.87 5.45
CA GLY A 97 8.60 9.50 4.15
C GLY A 97 9.93 10.28 4.11
N ILE A 98 10.24 11.05 5.15
CA ILE A 98 11.54 11.73 5.26
C ILE A 98 12.67 10.70 5.27
N GLY A 99 12.54 9.60 6.02
CA GLY A 99 13.53 8.53 6.05
C GLY A 99 13.75 7.90 4.69
N VAL A 100 12.67 7.59 3.96
CA VAL A 100 12.73 7.02 2.60
C VAL A 100 13.39 8.01 1.63
N ILE A 101 13.01 9.28 1.66
CA ILE A 101 13.59 10.32 0.78
C ILE A 101 15.09 10.46 1.04
N LEU A 102 15.51 10.54 2.30
CA LEU A 102 16.92 10.58 2.65
C LEU A 102 17.66 9.30 2.20
N GLY A 103 17.04 8.14 2.37
CA GLY A 103 17.57 6.87 1.89
C GLY A 103 17.76 6.84 0.38
N LEU A 104 16.77 7.33 -0.38
CA LEU A 104 16.84 7.44 -1.85
C LEU A 104 17.89 8.45 -2.31
N PHE A 105 18.06 9.55 -1.57
CA PHE A 105 19.06 10.57 -1.87
C PHE A 105 20.49 10.08 -1.64
N LEU A 106 20.71 9.30 -0.57
CA LEU A 106 22.03 8.73 -0.30
C LEU A 106 22.38 7.60 -1.29
N LEU A 107 21.45 6.68 -1.50
CA LEU A 107 21.57 5.54 -2.43
C LEU A 107 20.16 4.97 -2.65
N VAL A 108 19.81 4.64 -3.89
CA VAL A 108 18.51 4.10 -4.26
C VAL A 108 18.16 2.82 -3.47
N ILE A 109 19.14 1.92 -3.29
CA ILE A 109 18.93 0.64 -2.60
C ILE A 109 18.45 0.80 -1.15
N PRO A 110 19.11 1.59 -0.27
CA PRO A 110 18.60 1.80 1.09
C PRO A 110 17.24 2.49 1.13
N GLY A 111 16.95 3.40 0.19
CA GLY A 111 15.64 4.05 0.13
C GLY A 111 14.51 3.06 -0.19
N VAL A 112 14.72 2.19 -1.18
CA VAL A 112 13.77 1.12 -1.52
C VAL A 112 13.64 0.13 -0.36
N TYR A 113 14.75 -0.24 0.28
CA TYR A 113 14.73 -1.12 1.44
C TYR A 113 13.92 -0.54 2.60
N LEU A 114 14.12 0.75 2.92
CA LEU A 114 13.34 1.46 3.94
C LEU A 114 11.86 1.51 3.57
N TRP A 115 11.54 1.82 2.32
CA TRP A 115 10.15 1.84 1.85
C TRP A 115 9.45 0.50 2.06
N VAL A 116 10.11 -0.62 1.71
CA VAL A 116 9.57 -1.97 1.93
C VAL A 116 9.40 -2.26 3.42
N ARG A 117 10.38 -1.88 4.25
CA ARG A 117 10.34 -2.09 5.70
C ARG A 117 9.23 -1.31 6.40
N LEU A 118 8.87 -0.16 5.88
CA LEU A 118 7.85 0.73 6.44
C LEU A 118 6.47 0.55 5.78
N TYR A 119 6.34 -0.41 4.85
CA TYR A 119 5.12 -0.64 4.08
C TYR A 119 3.90 -0.99 4.95
N LEU A 120 4.11 -1.65 6.09
CA LEU A 120 3.06 -2.06 7.02
C LEU A 120 2.81 -1.04 8.16
N ALA A 121 3.49 0.11 8.18
CA ALA A 121 3.29 1.12 9.22
C ALA A 121 1.87 1.73 9.20
N PRO A 122 1.25 2.07 8.05
CA PRO A 122 -0.11 2.57 8.04
C PRO A 122 -1.15 1.62 8.66
N PRO A 123 -1.18 0.31 8.34
CA PRO A 123 -2.05 -0.63 9.05
C PRO A 123 -1.79 -0.70 10.56
N ALA A 124 -0.52 -0.69 11.02
CA ALA A 124 -0.21 -0.73 12.44
C ALA A 124 -0.82 0.45 13.22
N VAL A 125 -0.81 1.65 12.64
CA VAL A 125 -1.47 2.82 13.26
C VAL A 125 -2.98 2.65 13.31
N ILE A 126 -3.60 2.19 12.22
CA ILE A 126 -5.06 2.19 12.09
C ILE A 126 -5.69 0.99 12.78
N VAL A 127 -5.04 -0.16 12.79
CA VAL A 127 -5.57 -1.41 13.37
C VAL A 127 -5.19 -1.50 14.84
N ASP A 128 -3.91 -1.38 15.17
CA ASP A 128 -3.38 -1.62 16.51
C ASP A 128 -3.23 -0.34 17.36
N ASP A 129 -3.65 0.81 16.82
CA ASP A 129 -3.59 2.11 17.52
C ASP A 129 -2.18 2.50 17.98
N CYS A 130 -1.16 2.01 17.26
CA CYS A 130 0.25 2.28 17.56
C CYS A 130 0.59 3.78 17.42
N GLY A 131 1.48 4.27 18.28
CA GLY A 131 2.06 5.61 18.14
C GLY A 131 2.92 5.75 16.87
N PRO A 132 3.30 6.99 16.47
CA PRO A 132 3.97 7.22 15.18
C PRO A 132 5.28 6.45 15.02
N VAL A 133 6.13 6.45 16.04
CA VAL A 133 7.44 5.77 16.04
C VAL A 133 7.26 4.27 16.27
N GLU A 134 6.32 3.90 17.12
CA GLU A 134 5.97 2.52 17.41
C GLU A 134 5.49 1.78 16.15
N ALA A 135 4.60 2.39 15.36
CA ALA A 135 4.14 1.83 14.11
C ALA A 135 5.28 1.57 13.09
N LEU A 136 6.28 2.45 13.05
CA LEU A 136 7.47 2.23 12.22
C LEU A 136 8.30 1.05 12.72
N GLY A 137 8.47 0.92 14.05
CA GLY A 137 9.13 -0.21 14.70
C GLY A 137 8.38 -1.53 14.49
N GLU A 138 7.06 -1.51 14.62
CA GLU A 138 6.20 -2.67 14.39
C GLU A 138 6.25 -3.12 12.92
N SER A 139 6.14 -2.18 11.98
CA SER A 139 6.31 -2.48 10.56
C SER A 139 7.68 -3.11 10.27
N TRP A 140 8.73 -2.58 10.90
CA TRP A 140 10.08 -3.12 10.75
C TRP A 140 10.19 -4.55 11.25
N SER A 141 9.62 -4.86 12.42
CA SER A 141 9.66 -6.20 13.01
C SER A 141 8.85 -7.21 12.20
N ARG A 142 7.66 -6.84 11.75
CA ARG A 142 6.75 -7.71 10.96
C ARG A 142 7.30 -8.01 9.56
N THR A 143 8.05 -7.10 8.98
CA THR A 143 8.70 -7.33 7.68
C THR A 143 10.03 -8.07 7.79
N ALA A 144 10.58 -8.26 9.00
CA ALA A 144 11.79 -9.03 9.23
C ALA A 144 11.55 -10.52 8.87
N GLY A 145 12.45 -11.09 8.09
CA GLY A 145 12.33 -12.47 7.60
C GLY A 145 11.47 -12.62 6.34
N ASN A 146 10.55 -11.68 6.07
CA ASN A 146 9.63 -11.73 4.92
C ASN A 146 9.82 -10.57 3.93
N THR A 147 10.98 -9.92 3.96
CA THR A 147 11.26 -8.72 3.15
C THR A 147 11.06 -8.96 1.64
N VAL A 148 11.42 -10.15 1.15
CA VAL A 148 11.26 -10.51 -0.28
C VAL A 148 9.79 -10.62 -0.65
N THR A 149 8.97 -11.26 0.17
CA THR A 149 7.51 -11.36 -0.04
C THR A 149 6.86 -9.98 -0.01
N VAL A 150 7.20 -9.16 0.99
CA VAL A 150 6.68 -7.77 1.09
C VAL A 150 7.10 -6.94 -0.13
N PHE A 151 8.35 -7.02 -0.54
CA PHE A 151 8.85 -6.36 -1.74
C PHE A 151 8.12 -6.84 -3.00
N GLY A 152 7.95 -8.16 -3.15
CA GLY A 152 7.24 -8.77 -4.29
C GLY A 152 5.80 -8.30 -4.39
N VAL A 153 5.07 -8.26 -3.27
CA VAL A 153 3.69 -7.75 -3.21
C VAL A 153 3.64 -6.26 -3.51
N ALA A 154 4.49 -5.46 -2.86
CA ALA A 154 4.54 -4.02 -3.09
C ALA A 154 4.86 -3.70 -4.56
N LEU A 155 5.82 -4.41 -5.16
CA LEU A 155 6.16 -4.28 -6.57
C LEU A 155 5.00 -4.68 -7.48
N ALA A 156 4.33 -5.81 -7.19
CA ALA A 156 3.16 -6.26 -7.94
C ALA A 156 2.02 -5.21 -7.89
N VAL A 157 1.74 -4.66 -6.73
CA VAL A 157 0.75 -3.59 -6.55
C VAL A 157 1.10 -2.35 -7.38
N VAL A 158 2.37 -1.94 -7.39
CA VAL A 158 2.83 -0.80 -8.21
C VAL A 158 2.65 -1.12 -9.70
N ILE A 159 3.10 -2.28 -10.17
CA ILE A 159 2.98 -2.68 -11.59
C ILE A 159 1.52 -2.75 -12.02
N ILE A 160 0.66 -3.39 -11.21
CA ILE A 160 -0.77 -3.51 -11.50
C ILE A 160 -1.43 -2.13 -11.46
N GLY A 161 -1.13 -1.31 -10.46
CA GLY A 161 -1.67 0.04 -10.31
C GLY A 161 -1.30 0.94 -11.50
N VAL A 162 -0.03 0.96 -11.88
CA VAL A 162 0.44 1.72 -13.06
C VAL A 162 -0.18 1.17 -14.34
N GLY A 163 -0.19 -0.16 -14.51
CA GLY A 163 -0.78 -0.80 -15.70
C GLY A 163 -2.27 -0.53 -15.82
N ALA A 164 -3.03 -0.68 -14.75
CA ALA A 164 -4.46 -0.37 -14.71
C ALA A 164 -4.73 1.11 -14.99
N SER A 165 -3.94 2.01 -14.41
CA SER A 165 -4.05 3.45 -14.66
C SER A 165 -3.77 3.78 -16.13
N ALA A 166 -2.77 3.16 -16.74
CA ALA A 166 -2.46 3.33 -18.15
C ALA A 166 -3.61 2.83 -19.05
N VAL A 167 -4.18 1.65 -18.74
CA VAL A 167 -5.34 1.11 -19.50
C VAL A 167 -6.53 2.03 -19.42
N VAL A 168 -6.88 2.53 -18.22
CA VAL A 168 -7.99 3.46 -18.05
C VAL A 168 -7.73 4.77 -18.79
N LEU A 169 -6.50 5.30 -18.72
CA LEU A 169 -6.13 6.51 -19.46
C LEU A 169 -6.29 6.31 -20.96
N LEU A 170 -5.78 5.20 -21.52
CA LEU A 170 -5.91 4.87 -22.95
C LEU A 170 -7.38 4.75 -23.37
N ALA A 171 -8.20 4.10 -22.55
CA ALA A 171 -9.65 3.97 -22.82
C ALA A 171 -10.37 5.32 -22.82
N LEU A 172 -10.03 6.21 -21.89
CA LEU A 172 -10.65 7.54 -21.77
C LEU A 172 -10.17 8.52 -22.83
N THR A 173 -8.95 8.36 -23.35
CA THR A 173 -8.38 9.25 -24.39
C THR A 173 -8.65 8.77 -25.82
N GLY A 174 -9.08 7.53 -26.00
CA GLY A 174 -9.36 6.97 -27.32
C GLY A 174 -8.13 6.37 -28.02
N GLY A 175 -7.01 6.22 -27.33
CA GLY A 175 -5.83 5.51 -27.84
C GLY A 175 -4.49 6.11 -27.41
N PRO A 176 -3.38 5.44 -27.78
CA PRO A 176 -2.04 5.80 -27.30
C PRO A 176 -1.58 7.19 -27.82
N ASP A 177 -1.88 7.55 -29.06
CA ASP A 177 -1.46 8.82 -29.64
C ASP A 177 -2.12 10.00 -28.92
N ALA A 178 -3.42 9.91 -28.66
CA ALA A 178 -4.16 10.93 -27.90
C ALA A 178 -3.73 10.99 -26.42
N ALA A 179 -3.34 9.88 -25.82
CA ALA A 179 -2.77 9.84 -24.48
C ALA A 179 -1.41 10.54 -24.42
N LEU A 180 -0.53 10.27 -25.38
CA LEU A 180 0.79 10.90 -25.47
C LEU A 180 0.70 12.40 -25.74
N GLU A 181 -0.22 12.83 -26.60
CA GLU A 181 -0.48 14.24 -26.87
C GLU A 181 -0.93 14.98 -25.60
N ARG A 182 -1.84 14.39 -24.81
CA ARG A 182 -2.28 14.95 -23.52
C ARG A 182 -1.16 15.07 -22.51
N ILE A 183 -0.33 14.03 -22.36
CA ILE A 183 0.84 14.06 -21.49
C ILE A 183 1.83 15.12 -21.96
N GLY A 184 2.09 15.19 -23.26
CA GLY A 184 2.99 16.16 -23.88
C GLY A 184 2.50 17.61 -23.78
N SER A 185 1.19 17.84 -23.76
CA SER A 185 0.58 19.17 -23.57
C SER A 185 0.57 19.65 -22.11
N GLY A 186 1.05 18.84 -21.18
CA GLY A 186 1.03 19.16 -19.75
C GLY A 186 -0.35 19.07 -19.10
N ASN A 187 -1.36 18.54 -19.79
CA ASN A 187 -2.68 18.30 -19.22
C ASN A 187 -2.70 16.98 -18.44
N THR A 188 -2.17 17.03 -17.22
CA THR A 188 -1.96 15.84 -16.36
C THR A 188 -3.17 15.52 -15.48
N VAL A 189 -4.20 16.37 -15.41
CA VAL A 189 -5.35 16.23 -14.50
C VAL A 189 -6.01 14.85 -14.59
N MET A 190 -6.25 14.35 -15.82
CA MET A 190 -6.86 13.03 -16.02
C MET A 190 -5.91 11.91 -15.59
N THR A 191 -4.63 12.04 -15.88
CA THR A 191 -3.60 11.05 -15.49
C THR A 191 -3.44 11.00 -13.98
N GLU A 192 -3.39 12.15 -13.32
CA GLU A 192 -3.32 12.27 -11.87
C GLU A 192 -4.57 11.74 -11.20
N PHE A 193 -5.75 12.02 -11.75
CA PHE A 193 -7.02 11.47 -11.25
C PHE A 193 -7.04 9.95 -11.28
N VAL A 194 -6.68 9.33 -12.42
CA VAL A 194 -6.65 7.88 -12.55
C VAL A 194 -5.59 7.25 -11.64
N ALA A 195 -4.39 7.85 -11.56
CA ALA A 195 -3.32 7.37 -10.72
C ALA A 195 -3.66 7.47 -9.23
N SER A 196 -4.33 8.55 -8.79
CA SER A 196 -4.75 8.75 -7.40
C SER A 196 -5.93 7.87 -6.97
N PHE A 197 -6.63 7.26 -7.92
CA PHE A 197 -7.73 6.34 -7.63
C PHE A 197 -7.25 4.89 -7.51
N VAL A 198 -6.62 4.35 -8.56
CA VAL A 198 -6.31 2.91 -8.67
C VAL A 198 -5.16 2.49 -7.77
N GLY A 199 -4.07 3.26 -7.76
CA GLY A 199 -2.87 2.94 -7.00
C GLY A 199 -3.12 2.83 -5.49
N PRO A 200 -3.63 3.90 -4.84
CA PRO A 200 -3.90 3.89 -3.41
C PRO A 200 -4.89 2.82 -2.95
N LEU A 201 -5.93 2.55 -3.75
CA LEU A 201 -6.89 1.49 -3.45
C LEU A 201 -6.21 0.13 -3.32
N LEU A 202 -5.33 -0.22 -4.26
CA LEU A 202 -4.60 -1.49 -4.22
C LEU A 202 -3.56 -1.52 -3.09
N VAL A 203 -2.88 -0.39 -2.83
CA VAL A 203 -1.92 -0.28 -1.72
C VAL A 203 -2.59 -0.53 -0.38
N VAL A 204 -3.74 0.11 -0.13
CA VAL A 204 -4.51 -0.06 1.11
C VAL A 204 -4.95 -1.51 1.29
N ALA A 205 -5.58 -2.10 0.29
CA ALA A 205 -6.05 -3.48 0.38
C ALA A 205 -4.89 -4.46 0.60
N ALA A 206 -3.79 -4.35 -0.17
CA ALA A 206 -2.65 -5.24 -0.05
C ALA A 206 -1.92 -5.10 1.29
N SER A 207 -1.68 -3.86 1.76
CA SER A 207 -0.98 -3.64 3.03
C SER A 207 -1.79 -4.14 4.23
N THR A 208 -3.12 -3.97 4.21
CA THR A 208 -4.00 -4.44 5.29
C THR A 208 -4.10 -5.97 5.30
N VAL A 209 -4.23 -6.62 4.13
CA VAL A 209 -4.20 -8.09 4.02
C VAL A 209 -2.88 -8.66 4.51
N MET A 210 -1.76 -8.05 4.12
CA MET A 210 -0.43 -8.49 4.60
C MET A 210 -0.29 -8.31 6.10
N TYR A 211 -0.79 -7.21 6.64
CA TYR A 211 -0.79 -6.94 8.07
C TYR A 211 -1.58 -8.02 8.82
N ALA A 212 -2.80 -8.32 8.40
CA ALA A 212 -3.63 -9.39 8.97
C ALA A 212 -2.91 -10.74 8.97
N ARG A 213 -2.24 -11.08 7.88
CA ARG A 213 -1.47 -12.33 7.78
C ARG A 213 -0.24 -12.36 8.69
N SER A 214 0.39 -11.23 8.94
CA SER A 214 1.52 -11.16 9.88
C SER A 214 1.08 -11.43 11.32
N GLU A 215 -0.21 -11.23 11.64
CA GLU A 215 -0.79 -11.57 12.94
C GLU A 215 -1.16 -13.06 13.06
N THR A 216 -1.85 -13.60 12.03
CA THR A 216 -2.55 -14.88 12.12
C THR A 216 -1.73 -16.09 11.71
N GLY A 217 -0.51 -15.91 11.15
CA GLY A 217 0.15 -17.11 10.91
C GLY A 217 1.38 -17.24 10.00
N PRO A 218 1.36 -17.66 8.74
CA PRO A 218 2.55 -18.25 8.11
C PRO A 218 3.72 -17.30 7.85
N LEU A 219 3.59 -16.01 8.15
CA LEU A 219 4.70 -15.05 8.10
C LEU A 219 5.53 -15.03 9.39
N ARG A 220 5.16 -15.81 10.42
CA ARG A 220 5.88 -15.91 11.71
C ARG A 220 6.88 -17.06 11.78
N SER A 221 7.09 -17.81 10.72
CA SER A 221 8.00 -18.98 10.69
C SER A 221 9.40 -18.63 10.23
#